data_5f16cab8d705b958aba188a6102637f5
#
_entry.id   5f16cab8d705b958aba188a6102637f5
#
_cell.length_a   1.000
_cell.length_b   1.000
_cell.length_c   1.000
_cell.angle_alpha   90.00
_cell.angle_beta   90.00
_cell.angle_gamma   90.00
#
_symmetry.space_group_name_H-M   'P 1'
#
loop_
_entity.id
_entity.type
_entity.pdbx_description
1 polymer ?
#
loop_
_entity_poly.entity_id
_entity_poly.type
_entity_poly.pdbx_seq_one_letter_code
_entity_poly.pdbx_strand_id
1 'polypeptide(L)'
;MNFPKAIHLKSTGNNIIDWGNIETPIGDQISKVSGYLLDKSSNHEMGYWQCSEGEWDCHVTKNEFCHFVEGECTYTSEDSSVINISPGSIAFFPKDWKGKCKVVKKIKKFYCIF
;
A
#
# COMPACT_ATOMS: atom_id res chain seq x y z
N MET A 1 -23.97 12.03 12.03
CA MET A 1 -24.57 10.89 11.31
C MET A 1 -23.56 10.33 10.33
N ASN A 2 -23.43 9.01 10.29
CA ASN A 2 -22.48 8.33 9.41
C ASN A 2 -23.21 7.86 8.16
N PHE A 3 -22.72 8.32 7.01
CA PHE A 3 -23.26 7.90 5.72
C PHE A 3 -22.27 6.94 5.06
N PRO A 4 -22.77 5.94 4.31
CA PRO A 4 -21.86 5.13 3.50
C PRO A 4 -21.18 5.99 2.44
N LYS A 5 -19.95 5.61 2.11
CA LYS A 5 -19.14 6.29 1.10
C LYS A 5 -18.79 5.32 0.01
N ALA A 6 -18.85 5.77 -1.22
CA ALA A 6 -18.45 4.96 -2.35
C ALA A 6 -17.81 5.81 -3.42
N ILE A 7 -16.83 5.27 -4.11
CA ILE A 7 -16.19 5.92 -5.24
C ILE A 7 -15.89 4.88 -6.31
N HIS A 8 -16.02 5.26 -7.55
CA HIS A 8 -15.70 4.38 -8.68
C HIS A 8 -14.29 4.68 -9.17
N LEU A 9 -13.41 3.68 -9.13
CA LEU A 9 -11.99 3.88 -9.43
C LEU A 9 -11.71 4.46 -10.81
N LYS A 10 -12.48 4.08 -11.81
CA LYS A 10 -12.29 4.64 -13.16
C LYS A 10 -12.53 6.14 -13.23
N SER A 11 -13.35 6.67 -12.35
CA SER A 11 -13.62 8.10 -12.27
C SER A 11 -12.67 8.83 -11.32
N THR A 12 -11.79 8.12 -10.60
CA THR A 12 -10.85 8.71 -9.64
C THR A 12 -9.54 9.14 -10.26
N GLY A 13 -9.33 8.93 -11.57
CA GLY A 13 -8.04 9.26 -12.21
C GLY A 13 -7.61 10.70 -11.96
N ASN A 14 -8.55 11.64 -11.94
CA ASN A 14 -8.29 13.05 -11.67
C ASN A 14 -8.27 13.38 -10.18
N ASN A 15 -8.63 12.43 -9.31
CA ASN A 15 -8.72 12.62 -7.85
C ASN A 15 -7.61 11.90 -7.10
N ILE A 16 -6.71 11.24 -7.82
CA ILE A 16 -5.56 10.58 -7.21
C ILE A 16 -4.63 11.66 -6.68
N ILE A 17 -4.31 11.56 -5.40
CA ILE A 17 -3.50 12.55 -4.70
C ILE A 17 -2.06 12.05 -4.66
N ASP A 18 -1.13 12.92 -5.02
CA ASP A 18 0.29 12.65 -4.89
C ASP A 18 0.68 12.73 -3.41
N TRP A 19 1.15 11.62 -2.85
CA TRP A 19 1.60 11.54 -1.46
C TRP A 19 3.13 11.56 -1.34
N GLY A 20 3.82 11.83 -2.43
CA GLY A 20 5.26 11.99 -2.44
C GLY A 20 6.03 10.69 -2.61
N ASN A 21 7.29 10.74 -2.23
CA ASN A 21 8.19 9.61 -2.34
C ASN A 21 8.11 8.74 -1.09
N ILE A 22 8.45 7.45 -1.23
CA ILE A 22 8.67 6.57 -0.08
C ILE A 22 9.76 7.21 0.80
N GLU A 23 9.54 7.19 2.11
CA GLU A 23 10.42 7.85 3.08
C GLU A 23 11.73 7.12 3.34
N THR A 24 11.77 5.82 3.11
CA THR A 24 12.92 4.97 3.44
C THR A 24 13.38 4.15 2.23
N PRO A 25 13.80 4.82 1.13
CA PRO A 25 14.19 4.10 -0.08
C PRO A 25 15.51 3.36 0.11
N ILE A 26 15.66 2.26 -0.62
CA ILE A 26 16.88 1.48 -0.72
C ILE A 26 17.33 1.55 -2.18
N GLY A 27 18.55 2.06 -2.43
CA GLY A 27 19.06 2.21 -3.77
C GLY A 27 18.59 3.49 -4.45
N ASP A 28 18.81 3.58 -5.76
CA ASP A 28 18.64 4.81 -6.53
C ASP A 28 17.24 5.00 -7.09
N GLN A 29 16.48 3.91 -7.26
CA GLN A 29 15.12 3.97 -7.76
C GLN A 29 14.17 4.22 -6.59
N ILE A 30 13.59 5.42 -6.56
CA ILE A 30 12.72 5.84 -5.46
C ILE A 30 11.27 5.70 -5.87
N SER A 31 10.53 4.85 -5.17
CA SER A 31 9.10 4.67 -5.38
C SER A 31 8.33 5.94 -5.06
N LYS A 32 7.37 6.27 -5.91
CA LYS A 32 6.43 7.37 -5.72
C LYS A 32 5.09 6.81 -5.31
N VAL A 33 4.48 7.43 -4.33
CA VAL A 33 3.21 6.99 -3.72
C VAL A 33 2.11 7.99 -4.03
N SER A 34 0.96 7.47 -4.39
CA SER A 34 -0.24 8.25 -4.59
C SER A 34 -1.46 7.41 -4.25
N GLY A 35 -2.61 8.03 -4.11
CA GLY A 35 -3.80 7.27 -3.81
C GLY A 35 -5.02 8.14 -3.53
N TYR A 36 -5.97 7.53 -2.84
CA TYR A 36 -7.23 8.17 -2.48
C TYR A 36 -7.66 7.67 -1.10
N LEU A 37 -7.89 8.59 -0.19
CA LEU A 37 -8.38 8.28 1.16
C LEU A 37 -9.91 8.17 1.11
N LEU A 38 -10.44 6.98 1.36
CA LEU A 38 -11.89 6.76 1.36
C LEU A 38 -12.51 7.17 2.69
N ASP A 39 -11.94 6.71 3.81
CA ASP A 39 -12.43 7.05 5.14
C ASP A 39 -11.32 6.93 6.17
N LYS A 40 -11.37 7.80 7.16
CA LYS A 40 -10.38 7.82 8.24
C LYS A 40 -11.03 8.27 9.54
N SER A 41 -10.70 7.57 10.62
CA SER A 41 -11.06 7.95 11.98
C SER A 41 -9.86 7.71 12.90
N SER A 42 -10.06 7.87 14.20
CA SER A 42 -9.01 7.54 15.17
C SER A 42 -8.69 6.05 15.21
N ASN A 43 -9.61 5.19 14.74
CA ASN A 43 -9.50 3.73 14.85
C ASN A 43 -9.15 3.04 13.53
N HIS A 44 -9.32 3.71 12.40
CA HIS A 44 -9.07 3.08 11.10
C HIS A 44 -8.73 4.09 10.02
N GLU A 45 -8.13 3.58 8.98
CA GLU A 45 -7.93 4.29 7.72
C GLU A 45 -8.14 3.30 6.60
N MET A 46 -8.90 3.68 5.57
CA MET A 46 -9.08 2.83 4.40
C MET A 46 -9.07 3.65 3.14
N GLY A 47 -8.58 3.06 2.08
CA GLY A 47 -8.48 3.76 0.81
C GLY A 47 -7.83 2.94 -0.28
N TYR A 48 -7.33 3.67 -1.25
CA TYR A 48 -6.64 3.15 -2.42
C TYR A 48 -5.22 3.71 -2.44
N TRP A 49 -4.24 2.86 -2.77
CA TRP A 49 -2.83 3.23 -2.74
C TRP A 49 -2.13 2.64 -3.95
N GLN A 50 -1.27 3.42 -4.56
CA GLN A 50 -0.41 2.95 -5.64
C GLN A 50 1.02 3.38 -5.40
N CYS A 51 1.95 2.55 -5.86
CA CYS A 51 3.37 2.74 -5.60
C CYS A 51 4.16 2.30 -6.83
N SER A 52 5.01 3.18 -7.31
CA SER A 52 5.86 2.88 -8.45
C SER A 52 7.04 1.98 -8.08
N GLU A 53 7.77 1.50 -9.08
CA GLU A 53 8.89 0.59 -8.90
C GLU A 53 9.96 1.18 -7.98
N GLY A 54 10.60 0.31 -7.21
CA GLY A 54 11.64 0.67 -6.25
C GLY A 54 11.68 -0.29 -5.07
N GLU A 55 12.65 -0.10 -4.20
CA GLU A 55 12.81 -0.92 -3.00
C GLU A 55 12.89 0.00 -1.78
N TRP A 56 12.30 -0.42 -0.67
CA TRP A 56 12.24 0.42 0.52
C TRP A 56 12.01 -0.40 1.79
N ASP A 57 12.45 0.16 2.91
CA ASP A 57 12.17 -0.40 4.23
C ASP A 57 10.72 -0.14 4.60
N CYS A 58 10.02 -1.17 5.06
CA CYS A 58 8.63 -1.10 5.43
C CYS A 58 8.44 -1.35 6.91
N HIS A 59 7.75 -0.45 7.59
CA HIS A 59 7.36 -0.62 8.99
C HIS A 59 5.88 -0.31 9.12
N VAL A 60 5.10 -1.33 9.45
CA VAL A 60 3.65 -1.21 9.63
C VAL A 60 3.39 -0.90 11.11
N THR A 61 2.81 0.24 11.40
CA THR A 61 2.58 0.69 12.80
C THR A 61 1.24 0.26 13.37
N LYS A 62 0.34 -0.20 12.53
CA LYS A 62 -0.98 -0.76 12.89
C LYS A 62 -1.24 -1.98 12.03
N ASN A 63 -2.28 -2.74 12.34
CA ASN A 63 -2.69 -3.85 11.48
C ASN A 63 -3.11 -3.31 10.13
N GLU A 64 -2.70 -3.98 9.07
CA GLU A 64 -3.05 -3.57 7.71
C GLU A 64 -3.49 -4.76 6.88
N PHE A 65 -4.70 -4.67 6.32
CA PHE A 65 -5.21 -5.60 5.31
C PHE A 65 -5.10 -4.95 3.94
N CYS A 66 -4.62 -5.72 2.95
CA CYS A 66 -4.46 -5.24 1.59
C CYS A 66 -5.06 -6.21 0.58
N HIS A 67 -5.68 -5.64 -0.46
CA HIS A 67 -6.08 -6.37 -1.65
C HIS A 67 -5.35 -5.74 -2.85
N PHE A 68 -4.40 -6.47 -3.42
CA PHE A 68 -3.60 -5.99 -4.55
C PHE A 68 -4.34 -6.32 -5.85
N VAL A 69 -4.60 -5.31 -6.67
CA VAL A 69 -5.37 -5.47 -7.90
C VAL A 69 -4.51 -5.35 -9.16
N GLU A 70 -3.35 -4.71 -9.06
CA GLU A 70 -2.38 -4.60 -10.16
C GLU A 70 -0.96 -4.62 -9.61
N GLY A 71 -0.03 -5.03 -10.48
CA GLY A 71 1.39 -4.95 -10.20
C GLY A 71 1.96 -6.17 -9.52
N GLU A 72 3.26 -6.12 -9.28
CA GLU A 72 4.01 -7.21 -8.63
C GLU A 72 5.02 -6.64 -7.67
N CYS A 73 5.08 -7.21 -6.48
CA CYS A 73 6.09 -6.87 -5.48
C CYS A 73 6.36 -8.06 -4.57
N THR A 74 7.44 -7.93 -3.79
CA THR A 74 7.77 -8.90 -2.76
C THR A 74 7.96 -8.18 -1.44
N TYR A 75 7.55 -8.82 -0.36
CA TYR A 75 7.85 -8.37 1.00
C TYR A 75 8.74 -9.41 1.66
N THR A 76 9.85 -8.97 2.21
CA THR A 76 10.81 -9.82 2.90
C THR A 76 10.85 -9.42 4.37
N SER A 77 10.50 -10.36 5.25
CA SER A 77 10.55 -10.15 6.70
C SER A 77 12.00 -10.16 7.21
N GLU A 78 12.19 -9.69 8.44
CA GLU A 78 13.54 -9.67 9.06
C GLU A 78 14.14 -11.07 9.19
N ASP A 79 13.33 -12.12 9.31
CA ASP A 79 13.78 -13.50 9.35
C ASP A 79 14.00 -14.12 7.95
N SER A 80 13.97 -13.29 6.90
CA SER A 80 14.14 -13.68 5.50
C SER A 80 12.96 -14.43 4.88
N SER A 81 11.83 -14.53 5.58
CA SER A 81 10.60 -15.05 4.98
C SER A 81 10.11 -14.08 3.91
N VAL A 82 9.64 -14.62 2.78
CA VAL A 82 9.21 -13.81 1.63
C VAL A 82 7.77 -14.13 1.28
N ILE A 83 6.99 -13.08 1.04
CA ILE A 83 5.69 -13.23 0.38
C ILE A 83 5.73 -12.54 -0.98
N ASN A 84 5.16 -13.20 -1.97
CA ASN A 84 5.08 -12.70 -3.34
C ASN A 84 3.68 -12.18 -3.61
N ILE A 85 3.61 -10.97 -4.14
CA ILE A 85 2.36 -10.28 -4.44
C ILE A 85 2.18 -10.19 -5.95
N SER A 86 0.99 -10.52 -6.40
CA SER A 86 0.58 -10.38 -7.80
C SER A 86 -0.90 -9.98 -7.84
N PRO A 87 -1.46 -9.63 -9.01
CA PRO A 87 -2.87 -9.25 -9.09
C PRO A 87 -3.79 -10.31 -8.49
N GLY A 88 -4.66 -9.91 -7.57
CA GLY A 88 -5.55 -10.80 -6.84
C GLY A 88 -5.05 -11.23 -5.46
N SER A 89 -3.79 -10.92 -5.13
CA SER A 89 -3.26 -11.25 -3.79
C SER A 89 -3.97 -10.45 -2.71
N ILE A 90 -4.27 -11.13 -1.60
CA ILE A 90 -4.66 -10.46 -0.36
C ILE A 90 -3.56 -10.72 0.67
N ALA A 91 -3.29 -9.72 1.52
CA ALA A 91 -2.23 -9.82 2.51
C ALA A 91 -2.64 -9.16 3.82
N PHE A 92 -2.12 -9.68 4.91
CA PHE A 92 -2.29 -9.08 6.22
C PHE A 92 -0.92 -8.83 6.84
N PHE A 93 -0.70 -7.58 7.26
CA PHE A 93 0.51 -7.18 7.96
C PHE A 93 0.13 -6.87 9.41
N PRO A 94 0.63 -7.64 10.37
CA PRO A 94 0.32 -7.37 11.78
C PRO A 94 1.04 -6.11 12.25
N LYS A 95 0.45 -5.45 13.23
CA LYS A 95 1.04 -4.28 13.88
C LYS A 95 2.51 -4.55 14.24
N ASP A 96 3.35 -3.57 13.96
CA ASP A 96 4.80 -3.57 14.21
C ASP A 96 5.62 -4.49 13.30
N TRP A 97 4.99 -5.08 12.27
CA TRP A 97 5.76 -5.84 11.29
C TRP A 97 6.77 -4.93 10.58
N LYS A 98 7.98 -5.45 10.42
CA LYS A 98 9.08 -4.78 9.73
C LYS A 98 9.66 -5.69 8.67
N GLY A 99 10.06 -5.09 7.56
CA GLY A 99 10.69 -5.82 6.49
C GLY A 99 11.03 -4.89 5.34
N LYS A 100 11.21 -5.48 4.16
CA LYS A 100 11.52 -4.75 2.94
C LYS A 100 10.47 -5.04 1.89
N CYS A 101 10.14 -4.02 1.11
CA CYS A 101 9.26 -4.17 -0.04
C CYS A 101 10.06 -3.86 -1.30
N LYS A 102 9.98 -4.74 -2.29
CA LYS A 102 10.54 -4.50 -3.62
C LYS A 102 9.41 -4.52 -4.64
N VAL A 103 9.12 -3.36 -5.21
CA VAL A 103 8.09 -3.20 -6.24
C VAL A 103 8.75 -3.40 -7.60
N VAL A 104 8.37 -4.45 -8.30
CA VAL A 104 8.92 -4.82 -9.61
C VAL A 104 8.07 -4.23 -10.73
N LYS A 105 6.75 -4.21 -10.53
CA LYS A 105 5.78 -3.55 -11.42
C LYS A 105 4.87 -2.71 -10.55
N LYS A 106 4.59 -1.48 -10.95
CA LYS A 106 3.75 -0.54 -10.21
C LYS A 106 2.55 -1.25 -9.61
N ILE A 107 2.42 -1.17 -8.28
CA ILE A 107 1.33 -1.80 -7.56
C ILE A 107 0.18 -0.85 -7.32
N LYS A 108 -1.03 -1.42 -7.35
CA LYS A 108 -2.27 -0.77 -6.97
C LYS A 108 -2.98 -1.68 -6.00
N LYS A 109 -3.38 -1.15 -4.85
CA LYS A 109 -4.05 -1.93 -3.81
C LYS A 109 -5.13 -1.12 -3.11
N PHE A 110 -6.11 -1.84 -2.60
CA PHE A 110 -7.01 -1.32 -1.57
C PHE A 110 -6.46 -1.72 -0.22
N TYR A 111 -6.57 -0.84 0.75
CA TYR A 111 -6.05 -1.10 2.09
C TYR A 111 -7.03 -0.69 3.16
N CYS A 112 -6.90 -1.36 4.30
CA CYS A 112 -7.55 -0.98 5.54
C CYS A 112 -6.52 -1.11 6.66
N ILE A 113 -6.29 -0.01 7.37
CA ILE A 113 -5.40 0.06 8.53
C ILE A 113 -6.28 0.18 9.76
N PHE A 114 -6.02 -0.67 10.77
CA PHE A 114 -6.88 -0.71 11.96
C PHE A 114 -6.16 -1.20 13.21
#